data_0bbeffcf393a21a281cf71379d6888be
#
_entry.id   0bbeffcf393a21a281cf71379d6888be
#
_cell.length_a   1.000
_cell.length_b   1.000
_cell.length_c   1.000
_cell.angle_alpha   90.00
_cell.angle_beta   90.00
_cell.angle_gamma   90.00
#
_symmetry.space_group_name_H-M   'P 1'
#
loop_
_entity.id
_entity.type
_entity.pdbx_description
1 polymer ?
#
loop_
_entity_poly.entity_id
_entity_poly.type
_entity_poly.pdbx_seq_one_letter_code
_entity_poly.pdbx_strand_id
1 'polypeptide(L)'
;DLAAPKIVIIGSSVRLPELETAAESNSNVRMFRMRTLSQGEITGGGHDFLERLRLLDFPSVVSYNESNRDLILSQAMRGGYPSGRDGTPDERHDFFHDLIREICRLDLPSVSPLKNPLLLRKVYRMVGAVSGESVNLTHIAEVLGIGRPFAKHCLETLERLCLVDRIAVWPGSLDFERGVRSPKYVVADSGWLCGLLGFCSTAPCVISSDHPEHV
;
A
#
# COMPACT_ATOMS: atom_id res chain seq x y z
N ASP A 1 -2.74 5.25 -30.36
CA ASP A 1 -3.44 3.98 -30.69
C ASP A 1 -2.62 2.82 -30.20
N LEU A 2 -2.98 2.27 -29.07
CA LEU A 2 -2.44 1.00 -28.59
C LEU A 2 -3.20 -0.09 -29.35
N ALA A 3 -2.55 -0.77 -30.25
CA ALA A 3 -3.11 -1.98 -30.86
C ALA A 3 -3.55 -2.94 -29.74
N ALA A 4 -4.72 -3.54 -29.86
CA ALA A 4 -5.22 -4.49 -28.87
C ALA A 4 -4.17 -5.57 -28.59
N PRO A 5 -3.89 -5.93 -27.33
CA PRO A 5 -2.91 -6.95 -27.02
C PRO A 5 -3.35 -8.28 -27.60
N LYS A 6 -2.43 -9.01 -28.22
CA LYS A 6 -2.72 -10.33 -28.78
C LYS A 6 -2.84 -11.41 -27.70
N ILE A 7 -2.18 -11.20 -26.55
CA ILE A 7 -2.15 -12.15 -25.43
C ILE A 7 -2.18 -11.32 -24.14
N VAL A 8 -3.05 -11.70 -23.22
CA VAL A 8 -3.12 -11.16 -21.86
C VAL A 8 -2.81 -12.32 -20.89
N ILE A 9 -1.79 -12.12 -20.06
CA ILE A 9 -1.41 -13.07 -19.00
C ILE A 9 -1.77 -12.42 -17.67
N ILE A 10 -2.57 -13.12 -16.86
CA ILE A 10 -2.95 -12.68 -15.52
C ILE A 10 -2.29 -13.65 -14.52
N GLY A 11 -1.62 -13.10 -13.52
CA GLY A 11 -0.93 -13.88 -12.50
C GLY A 11 -0.88 -13.19 -11.15
N SER A 12 -0.56 -13.95 -10.11
CA SER A 12 -0.28 -13.40 -8.78
C SER A 12 1.14 -12.83 -8.69
N SER A 13 1.41 -12.07 -7.63
CA SER A 13 2.69 -11.41 -7.34
C SER A 13 3.90 -12.34 -7.24
N VAL A 14 3.68 -13.64 -7.13
CA VAL A 14 4.73 -14.66 -6.91
C VAL A 14 5.78 -14.67 -8.03
N ARG A 15 5.39 -14.39 -9.28
CA ARG A 15 6.29 -14.37 -10.44
C ARG A 15 6.65 -12.98 -10.93
N LEU A 16 6.41 -11.97 -10.11
CA LEU A 16 6.65 -10.57 -10.47
C LEU A 16 8.08 -10.32 -10.99
N PRO A 17 9.16 -10.77 -10.34
CA PRO A 17 10.53 -10.51 -10.80
C PRO A 17 10.84 -11.10 -12.18
N GLU A 18 10.31 -12.29 -12.47
CA GLU A 18 10.49 -12.95 -13.77
C GLU A 18 9.75 -12.19 -14.88
N LEU A 19 8.55 -11.70 -14.57
CA LEU A 19 7.74 -10.91 -15.49
C LEU A 19 8.32 -9.52 -15.72
N GLU A 20 8.86 -8.87 -14.69
CA GLU A 20 9.55 -7.58 -14.79
C GLU A 20 10.76 -7.70 -15.70
N THR A 21 11.61 -8.69 -15.50
CA THR A 21 12.76 -8.96 -16.36
C THR A 21 12.35 -9.23 -17.81
N ALA A 22 11.27 -10.00 -18.02
CA ALA A 22 10.74 -10.27 -19.36
C ALA A 22 10.18 -9.01 -20.04
N ALA A 23 9.52 -8.13 -19.27
CA ALA A 23 8.99 -6.87 -19.78
C ALA A 23 10.10 -5.86 -20.10
N GLU A 24 11.15 -5.79 -19.29
CA GLU A 24 12.32 -4.94 -19.55
C GLU A 24 13.10 -5.40 -20.78
N SER A 25 13.16 -6.70 -21.02
CA SER A 25 13.90 -7.30 -22.14
C SER A 25 13.15 -7.26 -23.47
N ASN A 26 11.85 -6.97 -23.48
CA ASN A 26 11.01 -7.05 -24.68
C ASN A 26 10.03 -5.89 -24.77
N SER A 27 10.25 -4.99 -25.74
CA SER A 27 9.42 -3.81 -25.98
C SER A 27 7.95 -4.11 -26.34
N ASN A 28 7.64 -5.35 -26.72
CA ASN A 28 6.28 -5.81 -27.02
C ASN A 28 5.54 -6.32 -25.78
N VAL A 29 6.23 -6.46 -24.65
CA VAL A 29 5.63 -6.87 -23.37
C VAL A 29 5.37 -5.61 -22.56
N ARG A 30 4.13 -5.49 -22.06
CA ARG A 30 3.75 -4.43 -21.12
C ARG A 30 3.21 -5.08 -19.86
N MET A 31 3.73 -4.65 -18.74
CA MET A 31 3.28 -5.11 -17.45
C MET A 31 2.40 -4.05 -16.80
N PHE A 32 1.26 -4.50 -16.29
CA PHE A 32 0.35 -3.68 -15.50
C PHE A 32 0.14 -4.34 -14.15
N ARG A 33 0.31 -3.56 -13.09
CA ARG A 33 0.01 -3.99 -11.74
C ARG A 33 -1.41 -3.56 -11.41
N MET A 34 -2.32 -4.54 -11.20
CA MET A 34 -3.66 -4.26 -10.72
C MET A 34 -3.60 -3.94 -9.23
N ARG A 35 -4.14 -2.80 -8.84
CA ARG A 35 -4.26 -2.35 -7.45
C ARG A 35 -5.69 -2.52 -6.96
N THR A 36 -5.91 -2.30 -5.68
CA THR A 36 -7.26 -2.14 -5.13
C THR A 36 -7.94 -0.91 -5.74
N LEU A 37 -9.27 -0.89 -5.73
CA LEU A 37 -10.06 0.18 -6.34
C LEU A 37 -9.74 1.55 -5.72
N SER A 38 -9.52 2.54 -6.55
CA SER A 38 -9.46 3.94 -6.12
C SER A 38 -10.86 4.46 -5.79
N GLN A 39 -10.96 5.55 -5.03
CA GLN A 39 -12.24 6.19 -4.76
C GLN A 39 -12.92 6.68 -6.05
N GLY A 40 -12.16 7.10 -7.04
CA GLY A 40 -12.69 7.48 -8.36
C GLY A 40 -13.38 6.31 -9.06
N GLU A 41 -12.76 5.11 -9.07
CA GLU A 41 -13.37 3.90 -9.64
C GLU A 41 -14.62 3.47 -8.89
N ILE A 42 -14.61 3.58 -7.57
CA ILE A 42 -15.75 3.21 -6.71
C ILE A 42 -16.96 4.12 -6.94
N THR A 43 -16.73 5.40 -7.10
CA THR A 43 -17.80 6.39 -7.28
C THR A 43 -18.20 6.61 -8.73
N GLY A 44 -17.53 5.95 -9.68
CA GLY A 44 -17.71 6.19 -11.12
C GLY A 44 -17.24 7.58 -11.57
N GLY A 45 -16.43 8.25 -10.73
CA GLY A 45 -15.83 9.54 -11.02
C GLY A 45 -14.71 9.44 -12.06
N GLY A 46 -14.50 10.49 -12.83
CA GLY A 46 -13.44 10.56 -13.83
C GLY A 46 -12.05 10.60 -13.19
N HIS A 47 -11.09 9.94 -13.81
CA HIS A 47 -9.67 9.94 -13.43
C HIS A 47 -8.92 11.08 -14.15
N ASP A 48 -9.52 12.27 -14.23
CA ASP A 48 -9.01 13.36 -15.06
C ASP A 48 -8.08 14.33 -14.32
N PHE A 49 -7.83 14.13 -13.01
CA PHE A 49 -6.99 15.04 -12.21
C PHE A 49 -5.59 15.25 -12.81
N LEU A 50 -4.89 14.17 -13.16
CA LEU A 50 -3.54 14.26 -13.73
C LEU A 50 -3.58 14.87 -15.15
N GLU A 51 -4.63 14.60 -15.90
CA GLU A 51 -4.80 15.18 -17.23
C GLU A 51 -5.11 16.66 -17.14
N ARG A 52 -5.99 17.07 -16.24
CA ARG A 52 -6.27 18.48 -15.93
C ARG A 52 -5.02 19.20 -15.41
N LEU A 53 -4.28 18.57 -14.50
CA LEU A 53 -3.01 19.10 -14.02
C LEU A 53 -2.02 19.34 -15.17
N ARG A 54 -1.91 18.39 -16.11
CA ARG A 54 -1.06 18.52 -17.28
C ARG A 54 -1.52 19.63 -18.23
N LEU A 55 -2.81 19.84 -18.36
CA LEU A 55 -3.42 20.88 -19.18
C LEU A 55 -3.54 22.23 -18.48
N LEU A 56 -3.16 22.31 -17.19
CA LEU A 56 -3.36 23.47 -16.32
C LEU A 56 -4.84 23.92 -16.24
N ASP A 57 -5.75 22.98 -16.45
CA ASP A 57 -7.20 23.17 -16.40
C ASP A 57 -7.71 22.86 -14.99
N PHE A 58 -7.74 23.87 -14.13
CA PHE A 58 -8.25 23.74 -12.77
C PHE A 58 -9.65 24.31 -12.66
N PRO A 59 -10.61 23.59 -12.06
CA PRO A 59 -11.91 24.15 -11.78
C PRO A 59 -11.77 25.35 -10.84
N SER A 60 -12.44 26.44 -11.17
CA SER A 60 -12.36 27.71 -10.46
C SER A 60 -12.85 27.67 -9.01
N VAL A 61 -13.65 26.70 -8.63
CA VAL A 61 -14.14 26.48 -7.26
C VAL A 61 -14.40 25.00 -7.02
N VAL A 62 -13.74 24.41 -6.05
CA VAL A 62 -14.19 23.17 -5.42
C VAL A 62 -14.86 23.58 -4.11
N SER A 63 -16.18 23.50 -4.03
CA SER A 63 -16.87 23.73 -2.76
C SER A 63 -16.55 22.58 -1.81
N TYR A 64 -15.75 22.85 -0.80
CA TYR A 64 -15.53 21.94 0.32
C TYR A 64 -16.73 22.07 1.27
N ASN A 65 -17.55 21.04 1.33
CA ASN A 65 -18.48 20.88 2.45
C ASN A 65 -17.70 20.37 3.65
N GLU A 66 -17.77 21.07 4.78
CA GLU A 66 -17.10 20.69 6.03
C GLU A 66 -17.57 19.31 6.56
N SER A 67 -18.71 18.81 6.13
CA SER A 67 -19.23 17.48 6.42
C SER A 67 -18.43 16.31 5.81
N ASN A 68 -17.38 16.57 5.06
CA ASN A 68 -16.66 15.54 4.30
C ASN A 68 -15.60 14.77 5.10
N ARG A 69 -15.24 15.21 6.30
CA ARG A 69 -14.17 14.53 7.07
C ARG A 69 -14.58 13.10 7.45
N ASP A 70 -15.75 12.94 8.02
CA ASP A 70 -16.25 11.62 8.46
C ASP A 70 -16.48 10.70 7.25
N LEU A 71 -16.92 11.26 6.14
CA LEU A 71 -17.05 10.54 4.89
C LEU A 71 -15.69 10.07 4.38
N ILE A 72 -14.68 10.95 4.36
CA ILE A 72 -13.32 10.61 3.93
C ILE A 72 -12.72 9.52 4.82
N LEU A 73 -12.87 9.65 6.14
CA LEU A 73 -12.40 8.65 7.10
C LEU A 73 -13.12 7.31 6.90
N SER A 74 -14.44 7.34 6.74
CA SER A 74 -15.24 6.14 6.46
C SER A 74 -14.80 5.47 5.16
N GLN A 75 -14.55 6.22 4.11
CA GLN A 75 -14.05 5.69 2.83
C GLN A 75 -12.65 5.11 2.97
N ALA A 76 -11.75 5.79 3.69
CA ALA A 76 -10.40 5.30 3.95
C ALA A 76 -10.42 3.98 4.74
N MET A 77 -11.30 3.86 5.75
CA MET A 77 -11.44 2.64 6.54
C MET A 77 -12.05 1.47 5.74
N ARG A 78 -12.88 1.76 4.74
CA ARG A 78 -13.41 0.74 3.83
C ARG A 78 -12.35 0.24 2.85
N GLY A 79 -11.38 1.06 2.51
CA GLY A 79 -10.35 0.75 1.51
C GLY A 79 -10.93 0.56 0.11
N GLY A 80 -10.12 -0.03 -0.74
CA GLY A 80 -10.45 -0.31 -2.14
C GLY A 80 -10.59 -1.80 -2.48
N TYR A 81 -10.47 -2.70 -1.49
CA TYR A 81 -10.57 -4.14 -1.74
C TYR A 81 -12.05 -4.55 -1.91
N PRO A 82 -12.49 -5.02 -3.10
CA PRO A 82 -13.92 -5.18 -3.40
C PRO A 82 -14.67 -6.01 -2.35
N SER A 83 -14.13 -7.18 -1.99
CA SER A 83 -14.77 -8.12 -1.06
C SER A 83 -14.81 -7.63 0.40
N GLY A 84 -13.97 -6.65 0.78
CA GLY A 84 -13.90 -6.12 2.14
C GLY A 84 -14.74 -4.86 2.37
N ARG A 85 -15.35 -4.28 1.34
CA ARG A 85 -15.95 -2.95 1.42
C ARG A 85 -17.34 -2.90 2.06
N ASP A 86 -18.16 -3.89 1.81
CA ASP A 86 -19.61 -3.83 2.07
C ASP A 86 -20.03 -4.36 3.45
N GLY A 87 -19.09 -4.89 4.23
CA GLY A 87 -19.35 -5.41 5.57
C GLY A 87 -19.46 -4.34 6.65
N THR A 88 -19.91 -4.75 7.81
CA THR A 88 -19.79 -3.98 9.06
C THR A 88 -18.32 -3.73 9.42
N PRO A 89 -17.99 -2.81 10.33
CA PRO A 89 -16.60 -2.61 10.77
C PRO A 89 -15.91 -3.88 11.26
N ASP A 90 -16.62 -4.74 11.99
CA ASP A 90 -16.07 -5.99 12.53
C ASP A 90 -15.85 -7.02 11.42
N GLU A 91 -16.79 -7.18 10.50
CA GLU A 91 -16.65 -8.06 9.34
C GLU A 91 -15.49 -7.63 8.44
N ARG A 92 -15.27 -6.33 8.26
CA ARG A 92 -14.11 -5.81 7.52
C ARG A 92 -12.81 -6.10 8.24
N HIS A 93 -12.77 -5.92 9.56
CA HIS A 93 -11.60 -6.26 10.35
C HIS A 93 -11.22 -7.73 10.19
N ASP A 94 -12.18 -8.62 10.36
CA ASP A 94 -12.00 -10.06 10.20
C ASP A 94 -11.55 -10.42 8.78
N PHE A 95 -12.19 -9.82 7.77
CA PHE A 95 -11.80 -10.01 6.38
C PHE A 95 -10.34 -9.67 6.12
N PHE A 96 -9.88 -8.49 6.53
CA PHE A 96 -8.49 -8.08 6.30
C PHE A 96 -7.51 -8.89 7.15
N HIS A 97 -7.88 -9.26 8.36
CA HIS A 97 -7.08 -10.14 9.19
C HIS A 97 -6.89 -11.52 8.54
N ASP A 98 -7.96 -12.10 8.04
CA ASP A 98 -7.94 -13.39 7.37
C ASP A 98 -7.20 -13.35 6.04
N LEU A 99 -7.37 -12.28 5.26
CA LEU A 99 -6.64 -12.07 4.02
C LEU A 99 -5.11 -12.03 4.24
N ILE A 100 -4.64 -11.28 5.25
CA ILE A 100 -3.21 -11.26 5.60
C ILE A 100 -2.74 -12.66 6.01
N ARG A 101 -3.55 -13.38 6.79
CA ARG A 101 -3.23 -14.75 7.20
C ARG A 101 -3.12 -15.69 6.00
N GLU A 102 -4.03 -15.59 5.04
CA GLU A 102 -4.01 -16.37 3.81
C GLU A 102 -2.79 -16.05 2.93
N ILE A 103 -2.45 -14.78 2.74
CA ILE A 103 -1.25 -14.36 2.02
C ILE A 103 0.01 -14.92 2.69
N CYS A 104 0.09 -14.84 4.01
CA CYS A 104 1.22 -15.41 4.75
C CYS A 104 1.28 -16.95 4.68
N ARG A 105 0.15 -17.62 4.50
CA ARG A 105 0.09 -19.08 4.39
C ARG A 105 0.38 -19.57 2.97
N LEU A 106 -0.18 -18.93 1.96
CA LEU A 106 -0.16 -19.41 0.58
C LEU A 106 0.95 -18.76 -0.26
N ASP A 107 1.12 -17.44 -0.18
CA ASP A 107 1.99 -16.69 -1.08
C ASP A 107 3.40 -16.51 -0.49
N LEU A 108 3.53 -16.30 0.83
CA LEU A 108 4.82 -16.08 1.47
C LEU A 108 5.85 -17.18 1.16
N PRO A 109 5.53 -18.49 1.23
CA PRO A 109 6.50 -19.54 0.93
C PRO A 109 7.06 -19.49 -0.49
N SER A 110 6.31 -18.92 -1.43
CA SER A 110 6.69 -18.81 -2.85
C SER A 110 7.60 -17.62 -3.13
N VAL A 111 7.54 -16.58 -2.29
CA VAL A 111 8.31 -15.33 -2.50
C VAL A 111 9.49 -15.17 -1.54
N SER A 112 9.50 -15.90 -0.43
CA SER A 112 10.52 -15.73 0.61
C SER A 112 10.74 -17.01 1.41
N PRO A 113 11.98 -17.30 1.84
CA PRO A 113 12.29 -18.38 2.77
C PRO A 113 11.89 -18.07 4.22
N LEU A 114 11.21 -16.96 4.49
CA LEU A 114 10.77 -16.60 5.83
C LEU A 114 9.85 -17.65 6.44
N LYS A 115 10.27 -18.22 7.58
CA LYS A 115 9.51 -19.26 8.28
C LYS A 115 8.60 -18.71 9.38
N ASN A 116 8.70 -17.43 9.69
CA ASN A 116 7.93 -16.80 10.77
C ASN A 116 6.96 -15.74 10.24
N PRO A 117 5.73 -16.12 9.87
CA PRO A 117 4.72 -15.17 9.36
C PRO A 117 4.28 -14.16 10.43
N LEU A 118 4.34 -14.51 11.72
CA LEU A 118 3.99 -13.58 12.79
C LEU A 118 4.97 -12.41 12.87
N LEU A 119 6.26 -12.69 12.65
CA LEU A 119 7.28 -11.65 12.63
C LEU A 119 7.10 -10.73 11.41
N LEU A 120 6.79 -11.29 10.24
CA LEU A 120 6.46 -10.50 9.05
C LEU A 120 5.27 -9.55 9.31
N ARG A 121 4.22 -10.04 9.98
CA ARG A 121 3.06 -9.21 10.37
C ARG A 121 3.45 -8.09 11.34
N LYS A 122 4.35 -8.34 12.31
CA LYS A 122 4.85 -7.30 13.22
C LYS A 122 5.61 -6.22 12.44
N VAL A 123 6.51 -6.61 11.53
CA VAL A 123 7.20 -5.66 10.64
C VAL A 123 6.20 -4.88 9.81
N TYR A 124 5.20 -5.55 9.23
CA TYR A 124 4.16 -4.90 8.43
C TYR A 124 3.39 -3.85 9.24
N ARG A 125 3.04 -4.16 10.49
CA ARG A 125 2.36 -3.23 11.39
C ARG A 125 3.21 -1.98 11.67
N MET A 126 4.51 -2.14 11.92
CA MET A 126 5.42 -1.01 12.14
C MET A 126 5.58 -0.16 10.86
N VAL A 127 5.68 -0.78 9.70
CA VAL A 127 5.71 -0.08 8.40
C VAL A 127 4.38 0.65 8.15
N GLY A 128 3.26 0.03 8.50
CA GLY A 128 1.94 0.61 8.39
C GLY A 128 1.77 1.87 9.24
N ALA A 129 2.28 1.85 10.47
CA ALA A 129 2.21 2.99 11.39
C ALA A 129 2.93 4.24 10.85
N VAL A 130 3.93 4.07 9.98
CA VAL A 130 4.67 5.17 9.31
C VAL A 130 4.39 5.21 7.80
N SER A 131 3.20 4.76 7.39
CA SER A 131 2.82 4.73 5.97
C SER A 131 2.88 6.12 5.34
N GLY A 132 3.60 6.24 4.22
CA GLY A 132 3.88 7.54 3.56
C GLY A 132 5.19 8.20 3.99
N GLU A 133 5.90 7.61 4.93
CA GLU A 133 7.20 8.09 5.43
C GLU A 133 8.35 7.14 5.05
N SER A 134 9.57 7.55 5.40
CA SER A 134 10.76 6.71 5.28
C SER A 134 10.84 5.74 6.44
N VAL A 135 10.99 4.45 6.13
CA VAL A 135 11.05 3.39 7.15
C VAL A 135 12.42 3.36 7.83
N ASN A 136 12.44 3.45 9.17
CA ASN A 136 13.66 3.28 9.96
C ASN A 136 13.87 1.79 10.29
N LEU A 137 14.65 1.10 9.44
CA LEU A 137 14.96 -0.32 9.63
C LEU A 137 15.74 -0.63 10.92
N THR A 138 16.52 0.31 11.43
CA THR A 138 17.27 0.13 12.68
C THR A 138 16.30 0.11 13.86
N HIS A 139 15.34 1.03 13.89
CA HIS A 139 14.30 1.04 14.91
C HIS A 139 13.45 -0.24 14.89
N ILE A 140 13.02 -0.70 13.69
CA ILE A 140 12.29 -1.97 13.56
C ILE A 140 13.11 -3.14 14.10
N ALA A 141 14.39 -3.19 13.78
CA ALA A 141 15.28 -4.24 14.22
C ALA A 141 15.43 -4.26 15.76
N GLU A 142 15.61 -3.11 16.37
CA GLU A 142 15.74 -2.94 17.83
C GLU A 142 14.45 -3.35 18.55
N VAL A 143 13.30 -2.83 18.14
CA VAL A 143 12.00 -3.13 18.77
C VAL A 143 11.64 -4.61 18.69
N LEU A 144 11.95 -5.26 17.57
CA LEU A 144 11.59 -6.67 17.36
C LEU A 144 12.71 -7.66 17.79
N GLY A 145 13.86 -7.16 18.25
CA GLY A 145 15.00 -8.01 18.63
C GLY A 145 15.58 -8.83 17.47
N ILE A 146 15.60 -8.26 16.26
CA ILE A 146 16.08 -8.91 15.03
C ILE A 146 17.26 -8.15 14.42
N GLY A 147 18.01 -8.81 13.54
CA GLY A 147 19.07 -8.13 12.80
C GLY A 147 18.51 -7.16 11.74
N ARG A 148 19.14 -5.99 11.55
CA ARG A 148 18.76 -5.02 10.51
C ARG A 148 18.69 -5.63 9.09
N PRO A 149 19.60 -6.53 8.66
CA PRO A 149 19.47 -7.21 7.36
C PRO A 149 18.17 -8.03 7.26
N PHE A 150 17.74 -8.65 8.36
CA PHE A 150 16.52 -9.42 8.40
C PHE A 150 15.28 -8.51 8.35
N ALA A 151 15.29 -7.39 9.06
CA ALA A 151 14.22 -6.36 8.94
C ALA A 151 14.09 -5.85 7.50
N LYS A 152 15.22 -5.61 6.83
CA LYS A 152 15.24 -5.24 5.41
C LYS A 152 14.62 -6.34 4.53
N HIS A 153 15.00 -7.59 4.75
CA HIS A 153 14.43 -8.72 4.02
C HIS A 153 12.92 -8.86 4.21
N CYS A 154 12.41 -8.62 5.44
CA CYS A 154 10.97 -8.57 5.69
C CYS A 154 10.29 -7.46 4.89
N LEU A 155 10.87 -6.27 4.84
CA LEU A 155 10.32 -5.14 4.07
C LEU A 155 10.28 -5.45 2.56
N GLU A 156 11.34 -6.00 2.00
CA GLU A 156 11.40 -6.46 0.60
C GLU A 156 10.37 -7.58 0.32
N THR A 157 10.13 -8.45 1.30
CA THR A 157 9.12 -9.49 1.20
C THR A 157 7.70 -8.88 1.16
N LEU A 158 7.42 -7.88 2.00
CA LEU A 158 6.14 -7.15 1.96
C LEU A 158 5.91 -6.46 0.62
N GLU A 159 6.94 -5.87 0.02
CA GLU A 159 6.89 -5.28 -1.31
C GLU A 159 6.59 -6.33 -2.39
N ARG A 160 7.26 -7.48 -2.35
CA ARG A 160 7.02 -8.61 -3.26
C ARG A 160 5.63 -9.20 -3.13
N LEU A 161 5.06 -9.23 -1.91
CA LEU A 161 3.68 -9.65 -1.64
C LEU A 161 2.65 -8.58 -2.04
N CYS A 162 3.07 -7.43 -2.57
CA CYS A 162 2.21 -6.30 -2.91
C CYS A 162 1.44 -5.72 -1.72
N LEU A 163 1.92 -5.89 -0.50
CA LEU A 163 1.34 -5.36 0.73
C LEU A 163 1.77 -3.90 0.98
N VAL A 164 2.94 -3.53 0.47
CA VAL A 164 3.45 -2.16 0.50
C VAL A 164 3.97 -1.77 -0.88
N ASP A 165 3.92 -0.48 -1.16
CA ASP A 165 4.51 0.13 -2.33
C ASP A 165 5.71 0.99 -1.93
N ARG A 166 6.80 0.80 -2.65
CA ARG A 166 8.00 1.63 -2.52
C ARG A 166 7.90 2.83 -3.45
N ILE A 167 7.99 4.03 -2.88
CA ILE A 167 8.05 5.28 -3.61
C ILE A 167 9.52 5.72 -3.65
N ALA A 168 10.11 5.64 -4.84
CA ALA A 168 11.50 6.05 -5.05
C ALA A 168 11.69 7.55 -4.80
N VAL A 169 12.90 7.92 -4.42
CA VAL A 169 13.29 9.33 -4.31
C VAL A 169 13.27 9.96 -5.70
N TRP A 170 12.68 11.16 -5.81
CA TRP A 170 12.65 11.91 -7.06
C TRP A 170 14.07 12.36 -7.46
N PRO A 171 14.59 11.96 -8.62
CA PRO A 171 15.97 12.27 -9.02
C PRO A 171 16.18 13.72 -9.49
N GLY A 172 15.10 14.47 -9.67
CA GLY A 172 15.14 15.84 -10.23
C GLY A 172 15.03 16.95 -9.20
N SER A 173 15.10 16.69 -7.89
CA SER A 173 15.09 17.77 -6.90
C SER A 173 16.43 18.50 -6.91
N LEU A 174 16.37 19.83 -7.02
CA LEU A 174 17.55 20.72 -6.94
C LEU A 174 18.28 20.67 -5.58
N ASP A 175 17.69 20.00 -4.59
CA ASP A 175 18.23 19.77 -3.25
C ASP A 175 19.02 18.46 -3.14
N PHE A 176 19.80 18.09 -4.14
CA PHE A 176 20.70 16.94 -4.06
C PHE A 176 21.67 17.00 -2.85
N GLU A 177 21.93 18.17 -2.33
CA GLU A 177 22.80 18.38 -1.16
C GLU A 177 22.09 18.14 0.18
N ARG A 178 20.76 18.19 0.25
CA ARG A 178 19.95 17.95 1.47
C ARG A 178 19.26 16.60 1.52
N GLY A 179 19.65 15.72 0.67
CA GLY A 179 19.27 14.38 0.36
C GLY A 179 18.42 13.60 1.35
N VAL A 180 17.10 13.57 1.17
CA VAL A 180 16.30 12.42 1.59
C VAL A 180 16.73 11.25 0.72
N ARG A 181 17.64 10.43 1.24
CA ARG A 181 18.23 9.28 0.50
C ARG A 181 17.43 8.00 0.61
N SER A 182 16.37 7.99 1.42
CA SER A 182 15.60 6.80 1.70
C SER A 182 14.24 6.86 1.00
N PRO A 183 13.80 5.78 0.35
CA PRO A 183 12.47 5.71 -0.24
C PRO A 183 11.40 5.77 0.85
N LYS A 184 10.22 6.25 0.48
CA LYS A 184 9.02 6.14 1.29
C LYS A 184 8.32 4.82 1.01
N TYR A 185 7.55 4.36 1.99
CA TYR A 185 6.72 3.17 1.83
C TYR A 185 5.27 3.50 2.17
N VAL A 186 4.36 2.99 1.35
CA VAL A 186 2.92 3.19 1.52
C VAL A 186 2.25 1.83 1.56
N VAL A 187 1.35 1.62 2.50
CA VAL A 187 0.51 0.43 2.51
C VAL A 187 -0.40 0.43 1.29
N ALA A 188 -0.53 -0.71 0.62
CA ALA A 188 -1.19 -0.82 -0.67
C ALA A 188 -2.69 -0.49 -0.63
N ASP A 189 -3.33 -0.61 0.54
CA ASP A 189 -4.76 -0.34 0.74
C ASP A 189 -5.03 0.28 2.12
N SER A 190 -5.83 1.33 2.17
CA SER A 190 -6.14 2.05 3.41
C SER A 190 -7.05 1.27 4.36
N GLY A 191 -7.98 0.47 3.86
CA GLY A 191 -8.80 -0.42 4.67
C GLY A 191 -7.96 -1.52 5.30
N TRP A 192 -6.99 -2.02 4.55
CA TRP A 192 -6.01 -2.98 5.05
C TRP A 192 -5.15 -2.39 6.16
N LEU A 193 -4.68 -1.15 5.97
CA LEU A 193 -3.94 -0.42 7.01
C LEU A 193 -4.77 -0.27 8.28
N CYS A 194 -6.04 0.11 8.17
CA CYS A 194 -6.94 0.23 9.31
C CYS A 194 -7.12 -1.11 10.05
N GLY A 195 -7.34 -2.20 9.32
CA GLY A 195 -7.42 -3.54 9.91
C GLY A 195 -6.12 -3.98 10.59
N LEU A 196 -4.98 -3.68 9.97
CA LEU A 196 -3.66 -3.99 10.51
C LEU A 196 -3.35 -3.24 11.83
N LEU A 197 -3.77 -1.97 11.92
CA LEU A 197 -3.54 -1.12 13.10
C LEU A 197 -4.64 -1.27 14.16
N GLY A 198 -5.73 -2.01 13.87
CA GLY A 198 -6.84 -2.23 14.79
C GLY A 198 -7.86 -1.08 14.82
N PHE A 199 -7.90 -0.24 13.79
CA PHE A 199 -8.92 0.79 13.67
C PHE A 199 -10.21 0.17 13.11
N CYS A 200 -11.10 -0.26 14.00
CA CYS A 200 -12.34 -0.94 13.62
C CYS A 200 -13.56 -0.02 13.64
N SER A 201 -13.53 1.09 14.36
CA SER A 201 -14.69 1.98 14.55
C SER A 201 -14.32 3.45 14.37
N THR A 202 -15.38 4.23 14.08
CA THR A 202 -15.41 5.65 13.73
C THR A 202 -14.41 6.56 14.45
N ALA A 203 -14.01 7.55 13.77
CA ALA A 203 -13.26 8.79 14.01
C ALA A 203 -12.50 9.06 15.34
N PRO A 204 -12.97 8.79 16.54
CA PRO A 204 -12.23 9.10 17.78
C PRO A 204 -10.91 8.32 17.92
N CYS A 205 -10.86 7.09 17.42
CA CYS A 205 -9.65 6.25 17.52
C CYS A 205 -8.52 6.68 16.60
N VAL A 206 -8.84 7.33 15.49
CA VAL A 206 -7.83 7.79 14.50
C VAL A 206 -7.11 9.06 14.98
N ILE A 207 -7.73 9.81 15.88
CA ILE A 207 -7.26 11.15 16.30
C ILE A 207 -6.47 11.10 17.61
N SER A 208 -6.63 10.06 18.41
CA SER A 208 -6.00 9.97 19.74
C SER A 208 -4.61 9.31 19.74
N SER A 209 -4.06 9.00 18.59
CA SER A 209 -2.73 8.38 18.46
C SER A 209 -1.57 9.38 18.49
N ASP A 210 -1.64 10.38 19.38
CA ASP A 210 -0.47 11.25 19.63
C ASP A 210 0.64 10.56 20.45
N HIS A 211 0.50 9.26 20.76
CA HIS A 211 1.56 8.51 21.44
C HIS A 211 1.78 7.11 20.86
N PRO A 212 2.98 6.85 20.30
CA PRO A 212 3.40 5.52 19.84
C PRO A 212 3.87 4.59 20.98
N GLU A 213 3.54 4.85 22.24
CA GLU A 213 4.15 4.14 23.38
C GLU A 213 3.44 2.84 23.81
N HIS A 214 2.46 2.36 23.09
CA HIS A 214 1.80 1.08 23.40
C HIS A 214 1.81 0.11 22.20
N VAL A 215 3.02 -0.41 21.90
CA VAL A 215 3.17 -1.59 21.05
C VAL A 215 4.12 -2.59 21.70
#